data_9196d7ec66af6fe6a43b5597adbba80d
#
_entry.id   9196d7ec66af6fe6a43b5597adbba80d
#
_cell.length_a   1.000
_cell.length_b   1.000
_cell.length_c   1.000
_cell.angle_alpha   90.00
_cell.angle_beta   90.00
_cell.angle_gamma   90.00
#
_symmetry.space_group_name_H-M   'P 1'
#
loop_
_entity.id
_entity.type
_entity.pdbx_description
1 polymer ?
#
loop_
_entity_poly.entity_id
_entity_poly.type
_entity_poly.pdbx_seq_one_letter_code
_entity_poly.pdbx_strand_id
1 'polypeptide(L)'
;MARKWNFLSNYGLVLTHLFQNSKATLREIARGTDLTERAVYQIVRDLEEGGFIGKRRVGRRNIYNVNESALFSFPVYGSLTVAQMATALRRIMEERRAPV
;
A
#
# COMPACT_ATOMS: atom_id res chain seq x y z
N MET A 1 -10.23 7.26 -18.85
CA MET A 1 -9.08 8.00 -19.06
C MET A 1 -7.82 7.18 -18.86
N ALA A 2 -7.00 7.26 -19.77
CA ALA A 2 -5.82 6.46 -19.71
C ALA A 2 -4.88 6.98 -18.66
N ARG A 3 -4.46 6.12 -17.81
CA ARG A 3 -3.48 6.46 -16.89
C ARG A 3 -2.14 6.33 -17.51
N LYS A 4 -1.32 7.26 -17.33
CA LYS A 4 -0.02 7.21 -17.98
C LYS A 4 0.84 6.15 -17.36
N TRP A 5 1.32 6.45 -16.19
CA TRP A 5 2.13 5.50 -15.47
C TRP A 5 2.28 6.00 -14.06
N ASN A 6 2.72 5.12 -13.18
CA ASN A 6 2.91 5.44 -11.80
C ASN A 6 4.34 5.26 -11.40
N PHE A 7 4.74 6.07 -10.44
CA PHE A 7 6.02 5.88 -9.81
C PHE A 7 6.11 4.51 -9.16
N LEU A 8 5.01 4.06 -8.57
CA LEU A 8 4.96 2.77 -7.90
C LEU A 8 4.23 1.75 -8.76
N SER A 9 4.64 0.49 -8.62
CA SER A 9 3.88 -0.60 -9.20
C SER A 9 2.54 -0.73 -8.49
N ASN A 10 1.65 -1.54 -9.05
CA ASN A 10 0.37 -1.78 -8.42
C ASN A 10 0.55 -2.37 -7.02
N TYR A 11 1.55 -3.22 -6.85
CA TYR A 11 1.85 -3.77 -5.53
C TYR A 11 2.28 -2.68 -4.57
N GLY A 12 3.11 -1.77 -5.02
CA GLY A 12 3.53 -0.66 -4.19
C GLY A 12 2.39 0.26 -3.82
N LEU A 13 1.46 0.48 -4.75
CA LEU A 13 0.30 1.31 -4.47
C LEU A 13 -0.57 0.71 -3.36
N VAL A 14 -0.84 -0.57 -3.46
CA VAL A 14 -1.67 -1.25 -2.47
C VAL A 14 -0.97 -1.26 -1.12
N LEU A 15 0.32 -1.57 -1.13
CA LEU A 15 1.08 -1.62 0.12
C LEU A 15 1.09 -0.27 0.82
N THR A 16 1.30 0.79 0.05
CA THR A 16 1.29 2.14 0.61
C THR A 16 -0.07 2.49 1.19
N HIS A 17 -1.13 2.11 0.48
CA HIS A 17 -2.47 2.38 0.98
C HIS A 17 -2.70 1.68 2.32
N LEU A 18 -2.27 0.43 2.42
CA LEU A 18 -2.43 -0.33 3.66
C LEU A 18 -1.58 0.25 4.78
N PHE A 19 -0.40 0.76 4.44
CA PHE A 19 0.44 1.37 5.45
C PHE A 19 -0.24 2.60 6.05
N GLN A 20 -0.94 3.35 5.23
CA GLN A 20 -1.63 4.55 5.70
C GLN A 20 -2.96 4.23 6.37
N ASN A 21 -3.62 3.16 5.95
CA ASN A 21 -4.91 2.78 6.50
C ASN A 21 -4.98 1.27 6.62
N SER A 22 -4.55 0.76 7.76
CA SER A 22 -4.46 -0.68 7.99
C SER A 22 -5.82 -1.36 8.06
N LYS A 23 -6.89 -0.59 8.17
CA LYS A 23 -8.24 -1.15 8.27
C LYS A 23 -9.03 -1.03 6.98
N ALA A 24 -8.39 -0.64 5.90
CA ALA A 24 -9.09 -0.43 4.64
C ALA A 24 -9.66 -1.73 4.12
N THR A 25 -10.87 -1.64 3.56
CA THR A 25 -11.48 -2.77 2.88
C THR A 25 -10.91 -2.87 1.47
N LEU A 26 -11.13 -4.03 0.84
CA LEU A 26 -10.67 -4.19 -0.55
C LEU A 26 -11.28 -3.13 -1.46
N ARG A 27 -12.56 -2.81 -1.22
CA ARG A 27 -13.21 -1.80 -2.02
C ARG A 27 -12.57 -0.43 -1.84
N GLU A 28 -12.24 -0.09 -0.60
CA GLU A 28 -11.58 1.18 -0.32
C GLU A 28 -10.21 1.26 -0.96
N ILE A 29 -9.46 0.15 -0.90
CA ILE A 29 -8.15 0.11 -1.54
C ILE A 29 -8.30 0.26 -3.04
N ALA A 30 -9.25 -0.46 -3.62
CA ALA A 30 -9.49 -0.39 -5.06
C ALA A 30 -9.80 1.03 -5.49
N ARG A 31 -10.66 1.70 -4.73
CA ARG A 31 -11.03 3.06 -5.05
C ARG A 31 -9.85 4.00 -4.93
N GLY A 32 -9.05 3.83 -3.88
CA GLY A 32 -7.93 4.71 -3.66
C GLY A 32 -6.76 4.50 -4.61
N THR A 33 -6.66 3.31 -5.20
CA THR A 33 -5.55 2.99 -6.11
C THR A 33 -5.98 2.96 -7.56
N ASP A 34 -7.27 3.14 -7.83
CA ASP A 34 -7.81 3.07 -9.19
C ASP A 34 -7.59 1.69 -9.81
N LEU A 35 -7.70 0.67 -8.99
CA LEU A 35 -7.63 -0.71 -9.41
C LEU A 35 -8.98 -1.38 -9.17
N THR A 36 -9.21 -2.52 -9.82
CA THR A 36 -10.42 -3.28 -9.55
C THR A 36 -10.28 -4.00 -8.21
N GLU A 37 -11.44 -4.35 -7.63
CA GLU A 37 -11.39 -5.12 -6.37
C GLU A 37 -10.73 -6.47 -6.59
N ARG A 38 -10.93 -7.06 -7.74
CA ARG A 38 -10.32 -8.35 -8.04
C ARG A 38 -8.80 -8.23 -8.07
N ALA A 39 -8.30 -7.18 -8.71
CA ALA A 39 -6.86 -6.96 -8.76
C ALA A 39 -6.30 -6.73 -7.35
N VAL A 40 -7.01 -5.93 -6.56
CA VAL A 40 -6.58 -5.67 -5.20
C VAL A 40 -6.55 -6.95 -4.37
N TYR A 41 -7.60 -7.77 -4.52
CA TYR A 41 -7.64 -9.04 -3.81
C TYR A 41 -6.42 -9.90 -4.11
N GLN A 42 -6.08 -10.00 -5.39
CA GLN A 42 -4.93 -10.81 -5.77
C GLN A 42 -3.63 -10.24 -5.24
N ILE A 43 -3.50 -8.92 -5.30
CA ILE A 43 -2.29 -8.26 -4.82
C ILE A 43 -2.14 -8.45 -3.31
N VAL A 44 -3.24 -8.30 -2.57
CA VAL A 44 -3.20 -8.48 -1.12
C VAL A 44 -2.79 -9.90 -0.79
N ARG A 45 -3.33 -10.87 -1.51
CA ARG A 45 -2.93 -12.26 -1.30
C ARG A 45 -1.45 -12.47 -1.56
N ASP A 46 -0.96 -11.89 -2.65
CA ASP A 46 0.45 -12.04 -2.99
C ASP A 46 1.33 -11.39 -1.92
N LEU A 47 0.94 -10.22 -1.45
CA LEU A 47 1.71 -9.54 -0.41
C LEU A 47 1.71 -10.34 0.89
N GLU A 48 0.58 -10.94 1.22
CA GLU A 48 0.48 -11.75 2.42
C GLU A 48 1.32 -13.01 2.31
N GLU A 49 1.24 -13.67 1.17
CA GLU A 49 2.02 -14.89 0.96
C GLU A 49 3.51 -14.61 0.93
N GLY A 50 3.89 -13.45 0.44
CA GLY A 50 5.28 -13.07 0.40
C GLY A 50 5.83 -12.55 1.71
N GLY A 51 4.98 -12.42 2.71
CA GLY A 51 5.43 -11.96 4.02
C GLY A 51 5.53 -10.46 4.16
N PHE A 52 5.03 -9.70 3.18
CA PHE A 52 5.09 -8.25 3.25
C PHE A 52 4.01 -7.64 4.13
N ILE A 53 2.91 -8.34 4.29
CA ILE A 53 1.85 -7.89 5.19
C ILE A 53 1.35 -9.08 5.99
N GLY A 54 0.86 -8.78 7.19
CA GLY A 54 0.14 -9.74 8.00
C GLY A 54 -1.32 -9.34 8.07
N LYS A 55 -2.17 -10.29 8.38
CA LYS A 55 -3.59 -10.05 8.45
C LYS A 55 -4.13 -10.58 9.78
N ARG A 56 -4.97 -9.77 10.42
CA ARG A 56 -5.61 -10.18 11.66
C ARG A 56 -7.09 -9.84 11.56
N ARG A 57 -7.91 -10.76 11.95
CA ARG A 57 -9.36 -10.56 11.92
C ARG A 57 -9.84 -9.99 13.23
N VAL A 58 -10.58 -8.91 13.15
CA VAL A 58 -11.19 -8.31 14.33
C VAL A 58 -12.66 -8.07 14.00
N GLY A 59 -13.53 -8.88 14.58
CA GLY A 59 -14.92 -8.84 14.22
C GLY A 59 -15.11 -9.24 12.77
N ARG A 60 -15.71 -8.37 12.00
CA ARG A 60 -15.94 -8.63 10.59
C ARG A 60 -14.90 -7.96 9.70
N ARG A 61 -13.91 -7.34 10.30
CA ARG A 61 -12.90 -6.62 9.54
C ARG A 61 -11.58 -7.31 9.59
N ASN A 62 -10.84 -7.16 8.52
CA ASN A 62 -9.44 -7.54 8.50
C ASN A 62 -8.60 -6.31 8.79
N ILE A 63 -7.60 -6.49 9.62
CA ILE A 63 -6.64 -5.43 9.90
C ILE A 63 -5.30 -5.93 9.42
N TYR A 64 -4.65 -5.12 8.59
CA TYR A 64 -3.37 -5.49 8.00
C TYR A 64 -2.25 -4.74 8.66
N ASN A 65 -1.10 -5.37 8.75
CA ASN A 65 0.10 -4.70 9.21
C ASN A 65 1.20 -4.94 8.20
N VAL A 66 1.94 -3.89 7.90
CA VAL A 66 3.01 -3.95 6.92
C VAL A 66 4.28 -4.41 7.62
N ASN A 67 4.92 -5.39 7.03
CA ASN A 67 6.18 -5.93 7.55
C ASN A 67 7.33 -5.19 6.89
N GLU A 68 7.83 -4.16 7.53
CA GLU A 68 8.88 -3.34 6.96
C GLU A 68 10.16 -4.13 6.73
N SER A 69 10.42 -5.10 7.60
CA SER A 69 11.64 -5.89 7.49
C SER A 69 11.73 -6.64 6.18
N ALA A 70 10.58 -7.06 5.65
CA ALA A 70 10.58 -7.84 4.42
C ALA A 70 11.11 -7.03 3.24
N LEU A 71 10.90 -5.73 3.25
CA LEU A 71 11.40 -4.88 2.18
C LEU A 71 12.89 -4.71 2.25
N PHE A 72 13.44 -4.74 3.46
CA PHE A 72 14.88 -4.55 3.62
C PHE A 72 15.70 -5.72 3.12
N SER A 73 15.04 -6.84 2.81
CA SER A 73 15.75 -7.98 2.28
C SER A 73 16.23 -7.74 0.85
N PHE A 74 15.73 -6.70 0.20
CA PHE A 74 16.15 -6.38 -1.16
C PHE A 74 17.24 -5.32 -1.12
N PRO A 75 18.41 -5.61 -1.73
CA PRO A 75 19.53 -4.66 -1.63
C PRO A 75 19.20 -3.26 -2.14
N VAL A 76 18.35 -3.16 -3.13
CA VAL A 76 18.05 -1.85 -3.71
C VAL A 76 17.34 -0.94 -2.71
N TYR A 77 16.74 -1.50 -1.67
CA TYR A 77 16.05 -0.70 -0.66
C TYR A 77 16.86 -0.58 0.63
N GLY A 78 18.12 -0.92 0.58
CA GLY A 78 18.93 -1.13 1.77
C GLY A 78 18.82 -0.08 2.84
N SER A 79 18.78 1.18 2.49
CA SER A 79 18.71 2.25 3.49
C SER A 79 17.38 2.97 3.48
N LEU A 80 16.42 2.46 2.72
CA LEU A 80 15.11 3.11 2.58
C LEU A 80 14.06 2.27 3.29
N THR A 81 13.27 2.90 4.15
CA THR A 81 12.22 2.20 4.86
C THR A 81 10.87 2.49 4.22
N VAL A 82 9.93 1.57 4.42
CA VAL A 82 8.56 1.79 3.98
C VAL A 82 8.00 3.03 4.66
N ALA A 83 8.34 3.22 5.94
CA ALA A 83 7.85 4.38 6.67
C ALA A 83 8.36 5.67 6.03
N GLN A 84 9.61 5.69 5.61
CA GLN A 84 10.15 6.87 4.95
C GLN A 84 9.46 7.11 3.61
N MET A 85 9.24 6.06 2.85
CA MET A 85 8.54 6.19 1.59
C MET A 85 7.11 6.66 1.78
N ALA A 86 6.41 6.08 2.73
CA ALA A 86 5.02 6.46 2.98
C ALA A 86 4.93 7.89 3.47
N THR A 87 5.88 8.30 4.31
CA THR A 87 5.90 9.67 4.80
C THR A 87 6.12 10.64 3.65
N ALA A 88 7.06 10.32 2.77
CA ALA A 88 7.34 11.18 1.63
C ALA A 88 6.13 11.29 0.72
N LEU A 89 5.48 10.16 0.43
CA LEU A 89 4.32 10.17 -0.43
C LEU A 89 3.15 10.92 0.19
N ARG A 90 2.97 10.75 1.51
CA ARG A 90 1.89 11.44 2.19
C ARG A 90 2.11 12.96 2.13
N ARG A 91 3.34 13.37 2.33
CA ARG A 91 3.66 14.78 2.28
C ARG A 91 3.38 15.34 0.89
N ILE A 92 3.77 14.63 -0.15
CA ILE A 92 3.51 15.06 -1.51
C ILE A 92 2.02 15.19 -1.76
N MET A 93 1.26 14.19 -1.31
CA MET A 93 -0.18 14.20 -1.51
C MET A 93 -0.84 15.33 -0.77
N GLU A 94 -0.38 15.63 0.43
CA GLU A 94 -0.94 16.72 1.20
C GLU A 94 -0.65 18.06 0.54
N GLU A 95 0.55 18.21 0.01
CA GLU A 95 0.89 19.45 -0.67
C GLU A 95 0.02 19.67 -1.90
N ARG A 96 -0.26 18.60 -2.63
CA ARG A 96 -1.08 18.72 -3.82
C ARG A 96 -2.54 18.98 -3.47
N ARG A 97 -2.96 18.53 -2.30
CA ARG A 97 -4.32 18.67 -1.88
C ARG A 97 -4.57 19.99 -1.18
N ALA A 98 -3.56 20.56 -0.60
CA ALA A 98 -3.71 21.77 0.18
C ALA A 98 -4.13 22.93 -0.70
N PRO A 99 -5.08 23.71 -0.26
CA PRO A 99 -5.42 24.92 -0.99
C PRO A 99 -4.27 25.89 -0.88
N VAL A 100 -4.07 26.59 -1.92
CA VAL A 100 -2.96 27.54 -1.97
C VAL A 100 -3.40 28.90 -1.49
#